data_bf263b40fadf3772cebfd8810f429be8
#
_entry.id   bf263b40fadf3772cebfd8810f429be8
#
_cell.length_a   1.000
_cell.length_b   1.000
_cell.length_c   1.000
_cell.angle_alpha   90.00
_cell.angle_beta   90.00
_cell.angle_gamma   90.00
#
_symmetry.space_group_name_H-M   'P 1'
#
loop_
_entity.id
_entity.type
_entity.pdbx_description
1 polymer ?
#
loop_
_entity_poly.entity_id
_entity_poly.type
_entity_poly.pdbx_seq_one_letter_code
_entity_poly.pdbx_strand_id
1 'polypeptide(L)'
;MKRFLRKIFNPRVEPINRIFVYSKNILNNLSYLQELQPKSAIFPVLKSNAYGHWLLQMTKILRKTDVPYIVVDSFPEYQIVKKNSEKNILLLWETNPRNYKKYDFSRTTFCVYNMETITYLAKLKKKIKIHLFLDTWMHREWVNQKELKNILEFLKNYPKLIIEWVMSHLHSASSLDHNSIQSQIDLFKKMYHIVIDYGHNPKWRHIWNSAGVFKIQDDFFNAYRPWLAVYWYSPLSESDPYYKLTEKLKPALQVYSKITALHQLSEWDWVSYDHTRIADKNEFVASVPFGYTEWLPRTASNKIYFRHNKNYYPQIWTICMNICSMEVSSKSSLFDEVELIWLDWKNSIYSLSKASDKIIYEILVWLDKNIRRE
;
A
#
# COMPACT_ATOMS: atom_id res chain seq x y z
N MET A 1 -22.40 20.72 25.31
CA MET A 1 -21.66 20.97 26.55
C MET A 1 -20.63 19.92 26.85
N LYS A 2 -20.93 18.62 27.03
CA LYS A 2 -19.91 17.54 27.28
C LYS A 2 -18.77 17.45 26.26
N ARG A 3 -19.04 17.68 24.97
CA ARG A 3 -18.03 17.64 23.88
C ARG A 3 -17.14 18.89 23.87
N PHE A 4 -17.64 20.01 24.34
CA PHE A 4 -16.93 21.30 24.49
C PHE A 4 -16.00 21.25 25.72
N LEU A 5 -16.52 20.79 26.85
CA LEU A 5 -15.74 20.62 28.09
C LEU A 5 -14.60 19.60 27.91
N ARG A 6 -14.82 18.50 27.15
CA ARG A 6 -13.77 17.53 26.83
C ARG A 6 -12.62 18.13 26.00
N LYS A 7 -12.87 19.17 25.19
CA LYS A 7 -11.82 19.92 24.48
C LYS A 7 -11.02 20.84 25.40
N ILE A 8 -11.62 21.39 26.45
CA ILE A 8 -10.97 22.29 27.40
C ILE A 8 -10.11 21.51 28.41
N PHE A 9 -10.58 20.33 28.87
CA PHE A 9 -9.91 19.52 29.89
C PHE A 9 -8.99 18.44 29.33
N ASN A 10 -8.93 18.25 28.01
CA ASN A 10 -7.98 17.34 27.37
C ASN A 10 -7.40 18.05 26.14
N PRO A 11 -6.44 18.97 26.35
CA PRO A 11 -5.79 19.64 25.25
C PRO A 11 -5.20 18.59 24.32
N ARG A 12 -5.44 18.72 23.02
CA ARG A 12 -4.85 17.83 22.02
C ARG A 12 -3.34 17.93 22.14
N VAL A 13 -2.72 16.82 22.57
CA VAL A 13 -1.26 16.70 22.51
C VAL A 13 -0.85 16.91 21.05
N GLU A 14 0.00 17.90 20.80
CA GLU A 14 0.62 18.09 19.49
C GLU A 14 1.80 17.12 19.38
N PRO A 15 1.74 16.14 18.50
CA PRO A 15 2.85 15.20 18.32
C PRO A 15 4.02 15.90 17.63
N ILE A 16 5.23 15.47 17.97
CA ILE A 16 6.45 15.93 17.30
C ILE A 16 6.52 15.32 15.90
N ASN A 17 6.25 14.02 15.79
CA ASN A 17 6.24 13.30 14.53
C ASN A 17 4.81 13.23 13.96
N ARG A 18 4.65 13.58 12.68
CA ARG A 18 3.36 13.61 12.02
C ARG A 18 3.45 13.05 10.60
N ILE A 19 2.39 12.37 10.18
CA ILE A 19 2.21 11.92 8.80
C ILE A 19 0.94 12.59 8.27
N PHE A 20 1.08 13.32 7.17
CA PHE A 20 -0.06 13.88 6.45
C PHE A 20 -0.48 12.94 5.33
N VAL A 21 -1.79 12.63 5.26
CA VAL A 21 -2.39 11.83 4.19
C VAL A 21 -3.35 12.70 3.38
N TYR A 22 -2.95 13.04 2.16
CA TYR A 22 -3.67 13.97 1.29
C TYR A 22 -4.85 13.31 0.58
N SER A 23 -6.03 13.38 1.17
CA SER A 23 -7.26 12.80 0.63
C SER A 23 -7.58 13.28 -0.79
N LYS A 24 -7.36 14.58 -1.09
CA LYS A 24 -7.56 15.14 -2.43
C LYS A 24 -6.67 14.47 -3.47
N ASN A 25 -5.42 14.21 -3.14
CA ASN A 25 -4.48 13.56 -4.06
C ASN A 25 -4.86 12.09 -4.29
N ILE A 26 -5.28 11.37 -3.25
CA ILE A 26 -5.81 10.01 -3.38
C ILE A 26 -7.02 9.96 -4.32
N LEU A 27 -7.98 10.88 -4.15
CA LEU A 27 -9.16 10.97 -5.01
C LEU A 27 -8.79 11.31 -6.45
N ASN A 28 -7.85 12.24 -6.67
CA ASN A 28 -7.34 12.56 -8.00
C ASN A 28 -6.65 11.34 -8.65
N ASN A 29 -5.85 10.59 -7.89
CA ASN A 29 -5.19 9.38 -8.41
C ASN A 29 -6.22 8.33 -8.83
N LEU A 30 -7.25 8.10 -8.01
CA LEU A 30 -8.32 7.17 -8.35
C LEU A 30 -9.10 7.61 -9.59
N SER A 31 -9.44 8.90 -9.70
CA SER A 31 -10.10 9.46 -10.89
C SER A 31 -9.25 9.25 -12.14
N TYR A 32 -7.96 9.56 -12.05
CA TYR A 32 -7.03 9.38 -13.15
C TYR A 32 -6.87 7.89 -13.57
N LEU A 33 -6.77 6.98 -12.59
CA LEU A 33 -6.74 5.54 -12.91
C LEU A 33 -8.04 5.07 -13.58
N GLN A 34 -9.19 5.63 -13.18
CA GLN A 34 -10.48 5.34 -13.82
C GLN A 34 -10.56 5.92 -15.24
N GLU A 35 -9.99 7.10 -15.48
CA GLU A 35 -9.89 7.69 -16.82
C GLU A 35 -9.04 6.85 -17.78
N LEU A 36 -7.95 6.24 -17.27
CA LEU A 36 -7.13 5.31 -18.05
C LEU A 36 -7.87 4.01 -18.40
N GLN A 37 -8.82 3.60 -17.57
CA GLN A 37 -9.55 2.34 -17.71
C GLN A 37 -11.07 2.57 -17.57
N PRO A 38 -11.70 3.29 -18.52
CA PRO A 38 -13.07 3.77 -18.36
C PRO A 38 -14.13 2.66 -18.35
N LYS A 39 -13.84 1.53 -18.95
CA LYS A 39 -14.76 0.36 -19.03
C LYS A 39 -14.61 -0.61 -17.86
N SER A 40 -13.65 -0.39 -16.96
CA SER A 40 -13.29 -1.32 -15.92
C SER A 40 -13.48 -0.72 -14.53
N ALA A 41 -13.83 -1.54 -13.56
CA ALA A 41 -13.94 -1.13 -12.17
C ALA A 41 -12.57 -1.10 -11.49
N ILE A 42 -12.36 -0.12 -10.60
CA ILE A 42 -11.16 -0.03 -9.78
C ILE A 42 -11.45 -0.58 -8.38
N PHE A 43 -10.62 -1.51 -7.93
CA PHE A 43 -10.68 -2.14 -6.61
C PHE A 43 -9.42 -1.78 -5.81
N PRO A 44 -9.41 -0.65 -5.07
CA PRO A 44 -8.24 -0.22 -4.31
C PRO A 44 -7.82 -1.25 -3.28
N VAL A 45 -6.53 -1.59 -3.25
CA VAL A 45 -5.97 -2.55 -2.30
C VAL A 45 -5.42 -1.80 -1.08
N LEU A 46 -5.99 -2.08 0.09
CA LEU A 46 -5.70 -1.41 1.35
C LEU A 46 -5.04 -2.31 2.40
N LYS A 47 -4.51 -3.46 2.01
CA LYS A 47 -3.81 -4.35 2.95
C LYS A 47 -2.60 -3.68 3.61
N SER A 48 -2.08 -4.28 4.69
CA SER A 48 -0.92 -3.79 5.44
C SER A 48 -1.10 -2.33 5.89
N ASN A 49 -2.24 -2.06 6.56
CA ASN A 49 -2.62 -0.72 7.01
C ASN A 49 -2.65 0.32 5.87
N ALA A 50 -3.20 -0.08 4.71
CA ALA A 50 -3.23 0.73 3.49
C ALA A 50 -1.82 1.18 3.06
N TYR A 51 -0.85 0.24 3.08
CA TYR A 51 0.55 0.55 2.77
C TYR A 51 1.08 1.74 3.59
N GLY A 52 0.83 1.76 4.89
CA GLY A 52 1.26 2.82 5.80
C GLY A 52 0.41 4.09 5.80
N HIS A 53 -0.54 4.24 4.88
CA HIS A 53 -1.42 5.41 4.74
C HIS A 53 -2.61 5.41 5.73
N TRP A 54 -2.67 4.47 6.65
CA TRP A 54 -3.70 4.27 7.66
C TRP A 54 -5.05 3.81 7.10
N LEU A 55 -5.32 2.53 7.27
CA LEU A 55 -6.51 1.85 6.75
C LEU A 55 -7.83 2.55 7.12
N LEU A 56 -7.96 3.02 8.36
CA LEU A 56 -9.18 3.72 8.80
C LEU A 56 -9.42 5.01 8.00
N GLN A 57 -8.36 5.81 7.79
CA GLN A 57 -8.47 7.07 7.03
C GLN A 57 -8.76 6.78 5.56
N MET A 58 -8.04 5.85 4.96
CA MET A 58 -8.28 5.42 3.58
C MET A 58 -9.70 4.88 3.39
N THR A 59 -10.20 4.06 4.31
CA THR A 59 -11.59 3.57 4.29
C THR A 59 -12.59 4.74 4.30
N LYS A 60 -12.36 5.76 5.14
CA LYS A 60 -13.21 6.96 5.20
C LYS A 60 -13.16 7.81 3.93
N ILE A 61 -12.04 7.85 3.23
CA ILE A 61 -11.91 8.52 1.92
C ILE A 61 -12.71 7.73 0.88
N LEU A 62 -12.43 6.42 0.76
CA LEU A 62 -13.01 5.56 -0.27
C LEU A 62 -14.52 5.33 -0.12
N ARG A 63 -15.09 5.39 1.08
CA ARG A 63 -16.55 5.24 1.26
C ARG A 63 -17.37 6.27 0.49
N LYS A 64 -16.76 7.41 0.13
CA LYS A 64 -17.39 8.52 -0.62
C LYS A 64 -17.19 8.42 -2.14
N THR A 65 -16.51 7.41 -2.63
CA THR A 65 -16.23 7.17 -4.06
C THR A 65 -17.13 6.08 -4.62
N ASP A 66 -17.14 5.89 -5.92
CA ASP A 66 -17.94 4.87 -6.61
C ASP A 66 -17.22 3.51 -6.71
N VAL A 67 -16.06 3.34 -6.06
CA VAL A 67 -15.38 2.04 -6.05
C VAL A 67 -16.30 0.96 -5.47
N PRO A 68 -16.52 -0.15 -6.16
CA PRO A 68 -17.48 -1.16 -5.72
C PRO A 68 -16.94 -2.06 -4.59
N TYR A 69 -15.62 -2.18 -4.49
CA TYR A 69 -14.93 -3.02 -3.51
C TYR A 69 -13.74 -2.32 -2.88
N ILE A 70 -13.49 -2.63 -1.61
CA ILE A 70 -12.24 -2.37 -0.91
C ILE A 70 -11.56 -3.71 -0.68
N VAL A 71 -10.28 -3.81 -1.00
CA VAL A 71 -9.52 -5.05 -0.95
C VAL A 71 -8.57 -5.05 0.24
N VAL A 72 -8.70 -6.05 1.11
CA VAL A 72 -7.87 -6.25 2.32
C VAL A 72 -7.42 -7.71 2.41
N ASP A 73 -6.53 -8.04 3.35
CA ASP A 73 -5.98 -9.38 3.44
C ASP A 73 -6.20 -10.07 4.81
N SER A 74 -6.70 -9.38 5.82
CA SER A 74 -6.80 -9.95 7.16
C SER A 74 -8.13 -9.65 7.85
N PHE A 75 -8.48 -10.47 8.86
CA PHE A 75 -9.69 -10.25 9.65
C PHE A 75 -9.71 -8.92 10.41
N PRO A 76 -8.62 -8.46 11.05
CA PRO A 76 -8.60 -7.13 11.67
C PRO A 76 -8.85 -5.99 10.67
N GLU A 77 -8.26 -6.07 9.48
CA GLU A 77 -8.50 -5.07 8.43
C GLU A 77 -9.95 -5.10 7.92
N TYR A 78 -10.49 -6.30 7.71
CA TYR A 78 -11.91 -6.46 7.39
C TYR A 78 -12.81 -5.78 8.42
N GLN A 79 -12.54 -5.95 9.72
CA GLN A 79 -13.34 -5.32 10.77
C GLN A 79 -13.31 -3.79 10.70
N ILE A 80 -12.14 -3.20 10.40
CA ILE A 80 -12.00 -1.74 10.22
C ILE A 80 -12.83 -1.27 9.03
N VAL A 81 -12.72 -1.94 7.88
CA VAL A 81 -13.47 -1.56 6.66
C VAL A 81 -14.96 -1.74 6.87
N LYS A 82 -15.40 -2.88 7.42
CA LYS A 82 -16.81 -3.18 7.69
C LYS A 82 -17.47 -2.11 8.58
N LYS A 83 -16.77 -1.66 9.63
CA LYS A 83 -17.29 -0.67 10.59
C LYS A 83 -17.39 0.73 10.00
N ASN A 84 -16.55 1.08 9.01
CA ASN A 84 -16.38 2.46 8.55
C ASN A 84 -16.82 2.71 7.10
N SER A 85 -17.31 1.71 6.40
CA SER A 85 -17.77 1.79 5.02
C SER A 85 -18.86 0.77 4.75
N GLU A 86 -19.77 1.08 3.81
CA GLU A 86 -20.78 0.16 3.27
C GLU A 86 -20.32 -0.55 1.98
N LYS A 87 -19.09 -0.33 1.53
CA LYS A 87 -18.52 -0.97 0.35
C LYS A 87 -18.41 -2.48 0.54
N ASN A 88 -18.49 -3.22 -0.56
CA ASN A 88 -18.14 -4.65 -0.52
C ASN A 88 -16.65 -4.83 -0.21
N ILE A 89 -16.32 -5.97 0.34
CA ILE A 89 -14.96 -6.29 0.78
C ILE A 89 -14.49 -7.54 0.06
N LEU A 90 -13.34 -7.45 -0.58
CA LEU A 90 -12.62 -8.60 -1.10
C LEU A 90 -11.51 -8.97 -0.12
N LEU A 91 -11.54 -10.18 0.40
CA LEU A 91 -10.51 -10.74 1.27
C LEU A 91 -9.52 -11.55 0.43
N LEU A 92 -8.25 -11.08 0.34
CA LEU A 92 -7.24 -11.69 -0.55
C LEU A 92 -6.65 -12.99 -0.02
N TRP A 93 -6.56 -13.14 1.31
CA TRP A 93 -5.95 -14.31 1.93
C TRP A 93 -6.99 -15.15 2.64
N GLU A 94 -6.72 -16.43 2.71
CA GLU A 94 -7.48 -17.32 3.55
C GLU A 94 -7.32 -16.98 5.03
N THR A 95 -8.32 -17.28 5.80
CA THR A 95 -8.32 -17.12 7.25
C THR A 95 -8.47 -18.47 7.93
N ASN A 96 -8.18 -18.54 9.22
CA ASN A 96 -8.48 -19.74 9.98
C ASN A 96 -9.97 -20.14 9.74
N PRO A 97 -10.28 -21.38 9.35
CA PRO A 97 -11.63 -21.80 9.00
C PRO A 97 -12.70 -21.42 10.01
N ARG A 98 -12.39 -21.44 11.30
CA ARG A 98 -13.31 -21.05 12.38
C ARG A 98 -13.74 -19.58 12.30
N ASN A 99 -12.96 -18.72 11.63
CA ASN A 99 -13.25 -17.30 11.51
C ASN A 99 -14.27 -17.00 10.41
N TYR A 100 -14.46 -17.86 9.40
CA TYR A 100 -15.41 -17.59 8.32
C TYR A 100 -16.81 -17.25 8.82
N LYS A 101 -17.27 -17.89 9.91
CA LYS A 101 -18.58 -17.59 10.52
C LYS A 101 -18.73 -16.17 11.07
N LYS A 102 -17.62 -15.45 11.27
CA LYS A 102 -17.60 -14.08 11.81
C LYS A 102 -17.73 -13.01 10.73
N TYR A 103 -17.60 -13.39 9.46
CA TYR A 103 -17.73 -12.47 8.35
C TYR A 103 -19.19 -12.24 7.94
N ASP A 104 -19.45 -11.09 7.36
CA ASP A 104 -20.71 -10.76 6.72
C ASP A 104 -20.70 -11.25 5.28
N PHE A 105 -21.36 -12.36 5.00
CA PHE A 105 -21.39 -12.98 3.68
C PHE A 105 -22.10 -12.15 2.61
N SER A 106 -22.94 -11.20 3.00
CA SER A 106 -23.65 -10.33 2.05
C SER A 106 -22.70 -9.32 1.38
N ARG A 107 -21.64 -8.93 2.10
CA ARG A 107 -20.69 -7.90 1.70
C ARG A 107 -19.27 -8.40 1.47
N THR A 108 -18.99 -9.66 1.73
CA THR A 108 -17.64 -10.21 1.65
C THR A 108 -17.54 -11.27 0.58
N THR A 109 -16.54 -11.13 -0.28
CA THR A 109 -16.10 -12.15 -1.24
C THR A 109 -14.75 -12.70 -0.78
N PHE A 110 -14.61 -14.01 -0.74
CA PHE A 110 -13.42 -14.69 -0.23
C PHE A 110 -12.60 -15.24 -1.38
N CYS A 111 -11.30 -14.89 -1.42
CA CYS A 111 -10.36 -15.61 -2.26
C CYS A 111 -10.22 -17.04 -1.76
N VAL A 112 -10.31 -17.98 -2.67
CA VAL A 112 -10.15 -19.42 -2.40
C VAL A 112 -9.23 -20.04 -3.43
N TYR A 113 -8.34 -20.91 -2.95
CA TYR A 113 -7.32 -21.56 -3.78
C TYR A 113 -7.00 -22.99 -3.36
N ASN A 114 -7.81 -23.59 -2.47
CA ASN A 114 -7.70 -24.98 -2.08
C ASN A 114 -9.06 -25.61 -1.77
N MET A 115 -9.12 -26.94 -1.87
CA MET A 115 -10.34 -27.71 -1.64
C MET A 115 -10.80 -27.71 -0.18
N GLU A 116 -9.88 -27.59 0.78
CA GLU A 116 -10.18 -27.60 2.21
C GLU A 116 -11.08 -26.43 2.58
N THR A 117 -10.68 -25.23 2.16
CA THR A 117 -11.46 -24.00 2.40
C THR A 117 -12.80 -24.04 1.68
N ILE A 118 -12.83 -24.48 0.42
CA ILE A 118 -14.06 -24.59 -0.35
C ILE A 118 -15.02 -25.59 0.33
N THR A 119 -14.52 -26.74 0.77
CA THR A 119 -15.29 -27.74 1.50
C THR A 119 -15.83 -27.18 2.83
N TYR A 120 -15.02 -26.42 3.55
CA TYR A 120 -15.46 -25.78 4.77
C TYR A 120 -16.59 -24.77 4.53
N LEU A 121 -16.43 -23.90 3.52
CA LEU A 121 -17.44 -22.91 3.15
C LEU A 121 -18.74 -23.60 2.69
N ALA A 122 -18.66 -24.69 1.95
CA ALA A 122 -19.81 -25.48 1.51
C ALA A 122 -20.63 -26.00 2.69
N LYS A 123 -19.96 -26.50 3.74
CA LYS A 123 -20.60 -27.00 4.98
C LYS A 123 -21.41 -25.94 5.73
N LEU A 124 -21.13 -24.65 5.50
CA LEU A 124 -21.89 -23.57 6.14
C LEU A 124 -23.30 -23.43 5.59
N LYS A 125 -23.63 -24.05 4.43
CA LYS A 125 -24.94 -24.04 3.78
C LYS A 125 -25.53 -22.63 3.52
N LYS A 126 -24.70 -21.61 3.50
CA LYS A 126 -25.04 -20.20 3.25
C LYS A 126 -24.71 -19.80 1.82
N LYS A 127 -25.37 -18.76 1.31
CA LYS A 127 -25.01 -18.12 0.06
C LYS A 127 -23.71 -17.34 0.29
N ILE A 128 -22.61 -17.80 -0.32
CA ILE A 128 -21.26 -17.24 -0.14
C ILE A 128 -20.68 -16.98 -1.52
N LYS A 129 -20.16 -15.78 -1.70
CA LYS A 129 -19.43 -15.37 -2.89
C LYS A 129 -17.97 -15.75 -2.74
N ILE A 130 -17.44 -16.45 -3.71
CA ILE A 130 -16.05 -16.86 -3.77
C ILE A 130 -15.36 -16.27 -4.98
N HIS A 131 -14.05 -16.12 -4.85
CA HIS A 131 -13.17 -15.59 -5.83
C HIS A 131 -12.08 -16.63 -6.11
N LEU A 132 -12.11 -17.24 -7.28
CA LEU A 132 -11.11 -18.24 -7.66
C LEU A 132 -9.82 -17.55 -8.07
N PHE A 133 -8.72 -17.95 -7.43
CA PHE A 133 -7.40 -17.45 -7.73
C PHE A 133 -6.65 -18.45 -8.62
N LEU A 134 -6.59 -18.15 -9.92
CA LEU A 134 -6.00 -19.04 -10.92
C LEU A 134 -4.48 -18.87 -11.01
N ASP A 135 -3.76 -19.98 -11.03
CA ASP A 135 -2.33 -19.96 -11.25
C ASP A 135 -1.99 -19.79 -12.73
N THR A 136 -1.37 -18.67 -13.02
CA THR A 136 -0.82 -18.35 -14.34
C THR A 136 0.69 -18.17 -14.24
N TRP A 137 1.39 -19.20 -13.71
CA TRP A 137 2.86 -19.30 -13.52
C TRP A 137 3.46 -18.44 -12.41
N MET A 138 2.66 -18.05 -11.41
CA MET A 138 3.25 -17.47 -10.20
C MET A 138 3.57 -18.51 -9.13
N HIS A 139 2.88 -19.66 -9.17
CA HIS A 139 3.13 -20.83 -8.31
C HIS A 139 3.19 -20.49 -6.80
N ARG A 140 2.19 -19.74 -6.33
CA ARG A 140 2.07 -19.36 -4.93
C ARG A 140 0.84 -20.01 -4.28
N GLU A 141 -0.18 -19.28 -3.86
CA GLU A 141 -1.38 -19.83 -3.23
C GLU A 141 -2.55 -19.94 -4.24
N TRP A 142 -2.36 -20.57 -5.37
CA TRP A 142 -3.30 -20.48 -6.49
C TRP A 142 -3.65 -21.84 -7.08
N VAL A 143 -4.82 -21.88 -7.73
CA VAL A 143 -5.40 -23.07 -8.32
C VAL A 143 -4.81 -23.30 -9.71
N ASN A 144 -4.15 -24.42 -9.93
CA ASN A 144 -3.73 -24.85 -11.26
C ASN A 144 -4.90 -25.43 -12.06
N GLN A 145 -4.68 -25.72 -13.36
CA GLN A 145 -5.75 -26.18 -14.26
C GLN A 145 -6.39 -27.52 -13.82
N LYS A 146 -5.63 -28.45 -13.22
CA LYS A 146 -6.15 -29.74 -12.75
C LYS A 146 -7.00 -29.54 -11.51
N GLU A 147 -6.52 -28.77 -10.55
CA GLU A 147 -7.24 -28.42 -9.33
C GLU A 147 -8.51 -27.64 -9.63
N LEU A 148 -8.47 -26.73 -10.62
CA LEU A 148 -9.64 -25.97 -11.06
C LEU A 148 -10.77 -26.90 -11.48
N LYS A 149 -10.51 -27.92 -12.30
CA LYS A 149 -11.53 -28.88 -12.72
C LYS A 149 -12.14 -29.64 -11.53
N ASN A 150 -11.31 -30.06 -10.58
CA ASN A 150 -11.76 -30.74 -9.38
C ASN A 150 -12.67 -29.84 -8.51
N ILE A 151 -12.28 -28.57 -8.37
CA ILE A 151 -13.10 -27.58 -7.64
C ILE A 151 -14.43 -27.36 -8.34
N LEU A 152 -14.44 -27.18 -9.65
CA LEU A 152 -15.65 -26.93 -10.42
C LEU A 152 -16.60 -28.13 -10.37
N GLU A 153 -16.08 -29.34 -10.46
CA GLU A 153 -16.86 -30.56 -10.31
C GLU A 153 -17.49 -30.66 -8.92
N PHE A 154 -16.73 -30.38 -7.87
CA PHE A 154 -17.24 -30.33 -6.50
C PHE A 154 -18.35 -29.27 -6.34
N LEU A 155 -18.20 -28.09 -6.92
CA LEU A 155 -19.14 -26.98 -6.78
C LEU A 155 -20.51 -27.26 -7.41
N LYS A 156 -20.63 -28.20 -8.35
CA LYS A 156 -21.95 -28.65 -8.89
C LYS A 156 -22.91 -29.07 -7.79
N ASN A 157 -22.40 -29.63 -6.71
CA ASN A 157 -23.18 -30.08 -5.57
C ASN A 157 -23.48 -28.97 -4.55
N TYR A 158 -22.92 -27.77 -4.73
CA TYR A 158 -23.02 -26.68 -3.77
C TYR A 158 -23.39 -25.35 -4.41
N PRO A 159 -24.59 -25.20 -4.99
CA PRO A 159 -24.99 -24.01 -5.78
C PRO A 159 -25.08 -22.72 -4.95
N LYS A 160 -24.96 -22.81 -3.62
CA LYS A 160 -24.88 -21.65 -2.74
C LYS A 160 -23.48 -21.03 -2.67
N LEU A 161 -22.43 -21.73 -3.14
CA LEU A 161 -21.11 -21.16 -3.36
C LEU A 161 -21.06 -20.57 -4.78
N ILE A 162 -21.01 -19.27 -4.87
CA ILE A 162 -21.12 -18.55 -6.13
C ILE A 162 -19.73 -18.06 -6.51
N ILE A 163 -19.20 -18.52 -7.63
CA ILE A 163 -18.02 -17.94 -8.25
C ILE A 163 -18.41 -16.57 -8.80
N GLU A 164 -18.22 -15.53 -8.00
CA GLU A 164 -18.49 -14.14 -8.42
C GLU A 164 -17.33 -13.57 -9.23
N TRP A 165 -16.12 -14.09 -9.00
CA TRP A 165 -14.88 -13.56 -9.57
C TRP A 165 -13.92 -14.66 -9.97
N VAL A 166 -13.12 -14.33 -11.00
CA VAL A 166 -11.93 -15.09 -11.38
C VAL A 166 -10.76 -14.11 -11.47
N MET A 167 -9.66 -14.42 -10.80
CA MET A 167 -8.47 -13.57 -10.83
C MET A 167 -7.19 -14.35 -10.98
N SER A 168 -6.16 -13.63 -11.39
CA SER A 168 -4.76 -14.00 -11.28
C SER A 168 -3.91 -12.78 -10.93
N HIS A 169 -2.60 -12.88 -11.03
CA HIS A 169 -1.67 -11.81 -10.79
C HIS A 169 -0.48 -11.92 -11.72
N LEU A 170 -0.11 -10.83 -12.36
CA LEU A 170 1.08 -10.79 -13.20
C LEU A 170 2.34 -10.83 -12.34
N HIS A 171 3.21 -11.80 -12.59
CA HIS A 171 4.48 -11.93 -11.86
C HIS A 171 5.47 -10.81 -12.21
N SER A 172 5.40 -10.28 -13.45
CA SER A 172 6.37 -9.32 -13.98
C SER A 172 5.68 -8.13 -14.67
N ALA A 173 4.58 -7.61 -14.09
CA ALA A 173 3.81 -6.53 -14.70
C ALA A 173 4.63 -5.24 -14.96
N SER A 174 5.68 -5.00 -14.18
CA SER A 174 6.62 -3.89 -14.36
C SER A 174 7.76 -4.20 -15.33
N SER A 175 7.89 -5.44 -15.80
CA SER A 175 8.89 -5.83 -16.78
C SER A 175 8.61 -5.25 -18.16
N LEU A 176 9.65 -5.08 -18.96
CA LEU A 176 9.58 -4.78 -20.40
C LEU A 176 9.31 -6.03 -21.24
N ASP A 177 9.31 -7.22 -20.64
CA ASP A 177 9.00 -8.48 -21.32
C ASP A 177 7.48 -8.63 -21.53
N HIS A 178 7.02 -8.14 -22.66
CA HIS A 178 5.62 -8.24 -23.06
C HIS A 178 5.17 -9.67 -23.36
N ASN A 179 6.07 -10.54 -23.83
CA ASN A 179 5.72 -11.93 -24.17
C ASN A 179 5.31 -12.73 -22.93
N SER A 180 6.03 -12.57 -21.82
CA SER A 180 5.69 -13.19 -20.56
C SER A 180 4.31 -12.74 -20.05
N ILE A 181 4.00 -11.45 -20.17
CA ILE A 181 2.70 -10.89 -19.78
C ILE A 181 1.59 -11.50 -20.66
N GLN A 182 1.77 -11.53 -21.98
CA GLN A 182 0.78 -12.07 -22.92
C GLN A 182 0.51 -13.56 -22.65
N SER A 183 1.55 -14.33 -22.39
CA SER A 183 1.42 -15.76 -22.07
C SER A 183 0.58 -16.00 -20.81
N GLN A 184 0.76 -15.15 -19.77
CA GLN A 184 -0.08 -15.22 -18.57
C GLN A 184 -1.55 -14.87 -18.86
N ILE A 185 -1.80 -13.89 -19.73
CA ILE A 185 -3.14 -13.50 -20.17
C ILE A 185 -3.82 -14.67 -20.90
N ASP A 186 -3.13 -15.29 -21.83
CA ASP A 186 -3.66 -16.38 -22.65
C ASP A 186 -4.00 -17.59 -21.78
N LEU A 187 -3.12 -17.94 -20.84
CA LEU A 187 -3.40 -19.00 -19.87
C LEU A 187 -4.61 -18.65 -18.98
N PHE A 188 -4.70 -17.39 -18.52
CA PHE A 188 -5.87 -16.95 -17.76
C PHE A 188 -7.16 -17.11 -18.53
N LYS A 189 -7.19 -16.64 -19.80
CA LYS A 189 -8.36 -16.76 -20.69
C LYS A 189 -8.75 -18.22 -20.89
N LYS A 190 -7.78 -19.09 -21.12
CA LYS A 190 -8.00 -20.55 -21.23
C LYS A 190 -8.65 -21.12 -19.96
N MET A 191 -8.11 -20.80 -18.78
CA MET A 191 -8.67 -21.29 -17.51
C MET A 191 -10.04 -20.68 -17.19
N TYR A 192 -10.27 -19.41 -17.58
CA TYR A 192 -11.58 -18.79 -17.45
C TYR A 192 -12.63 -19.50 -18.31
N HIS A 193 -12.32 -19.89 -19.54
CA HIS A 193 -13.25 -20.66 -20.39
C HIS A 193 -13.63 -22.00 -19.75
N ILE A 194 -12.72 -22.67 -19.06
CA ILE A 194 -13.07 -23.87 -18.29
C ILE A 194 -14.14 -23.55 -17.22
N VAL A 195 -14.04 -22.40 -16.55
CA VAL A 195 -15.06 -21.98 -15.55
C VAL A 195 -16.44 -21.78 -16.22
N ILE A 196 -16.46 -21.19 -17.44
CA ILE A 196 -17.67 -20.99 -18.23
C ILE A 196 -18.27 -22.33 -18.68
N ASP A 197 -17.44 -23.25 -19.17
CA ASP A 197 -17.87 -24.58 -19.66
C ASP A 197 -18.53 -25.43 -18.54
N TYR A 198 -18.16 -25.17 -17.30
CA TYR A 198 -18.80 -25.78 -16.11
C TYR A 198 -20.09 -25.06 -15.67
N GLY A 199 -20.59 -24.08 -16.46
CA GLY A 199 -21.86 -23.39 -16.23
C GLY A 199 -21.79 -22.22 -15.25
N HIS A 200 -20.59 -21.77 -14.85
CA HIS A 200 -20.43 -20.58 -14.03
C HIS A 200 -20.26 -19.33 -14.87
N ASN A 201 -20.78 -18.19 -14.40
CA ASN A 201 -20.67 -16.90 -15.10
C ASN A 201 -20.12 -15.83 -14.13
N PRO A 202 -18.82 -15.79 -13.90
CA PRO A 202 -18.20 -14.81 -13.00
C PRO A 202 -18.43 -13.39 -13.49
N LYS A 203 -18.90 -12.51 -12.59
CA LYS A 203 -19.11 -11.09 -12.89
C LYS A 203 -17.82 -10.37 -13.20
N TRP A 204 -16.74 -10.69 -12.50
CA TRP A 204 -15.48 -9.98 -12.56
C TRP A 204 -14.32 -10.86 -13.02
N ARG A 205 -13.50 -10.31 -13.90
CA ARG A 205 -12.29 -10.93 -14.47
C ARG A 205 -11.14 -9.94 -14.33
N HIS A 206 -10.13 -10.29 -13.56
CA HIS A 206 -9.01 -9.38 -13.38
C HIS A 206 -7.68 -10.09 -13.11
N ILE A 207 -6.62 -9.56 -13.72
CA ILE A 207 -5.24 -9.97 -13.54
C ILE A 207 -4.35 -8.79 -13.16
N TRP A 208 -4.81 -7.58 -13.42
CA TRP A 208 -4.05 -6.35 -13.42
C TRP A 208 -3.82 -5.80 -12.02
N ASN A 209 -2.57 -5.43 -11.77
CA ASN A 209 -2.12 -4.65 -10.62
C ASN A 209 -1.90 -3.17 -11.03
N SER A 210 -1.19 -2.39 -10.20
CA SER A 210 -0.89 -0.98 -10.50
C SER A 210 -0.18 -0.78 -11.83
N ALA A 211 0.78 -1.65 -12.20
CA ALA A 211 1.50 -1.55 -13.47
C ALA A 211 0.60 -1.84 -14.68
N GLY A 212 -0.26 -2.86 -14.55
CA GLY A 212 -1.18 -3.23 -15.63
C GLY A 212 -2.16 -2.14 -16.00
N VAL A 213 -2.57 -1.27 -15.04
CA VAL A 213 -3.47 -0.14 -15.35
C VAL A 213 -2.88 0.81 -16.40
N PHE A 214 -1.56 0.98 -16.41
CA PHE A 214 -0.89 1.89 -17.35
C PHE A 214 -0.53 1.23 -18.68
N LYS A 215 -0.32 -0.08 -18.71
CA LYS A 215 0.28 -0.77 -19.86
C LYS A 215 -0.73 -1.36 -20.81
N ILE A 216 -1.90 -1.78 -20.35
CA ILE A 216 -2.72 -2.72 -21.11
C ILE A 216 -4.17 -2.30 -21.14
N GLN A 217 -4.69 -2.25 -22.38
CA GLN A 217 -6.11 -2.16 -22.68
C GLN A 217 -6.54 -3.51 -23.28
N ASP A 218 -7.24 -4.32 -22.49
CA ASP A 218 -7.84 -5.57 -22.94
C ASP A 218 -9.26 -5.64 -22.38
N ASP A 219 -10.24 -5.47 -23.25
CA ASP A 219 -11.67 -5.43 -22.93
C ASP A 219 -12.19 -6.77 -22.33
N PHE A 220 -11.38 -7.82 -22.37
CA PHE A 220 -11.72 -9.07 -21.69
C PHE A 220 -11.76 -8.88 -20.18
N PHE A 221 -10.85 -8.07 -19.62
CA PHE A 221 -10.81 -7.77 -18.20
C PHE A 221 -11.71 -6.56 -17.90
N ASN A 222 -12.42 -6.64 -16.77
CA ASN A 222 -13.37 -5.61 -16.39
C ASN A 222 -13.15 -5.08 -14.96
N ALA A 223 -12.00 -5.41 -14.36
CA ALA A 223 -11.58 -4.84 -13.08
C ALA A 223 -10.06 -4.82 -12.92
N TYR A 224 -9.57 -3.87 -12.09
CA TYR A 224 -8.16 -3.64 -11.75
C TYR A 224 -8.00 -3.53 -10.25
N ARG A 225 -6.86 -4.01 -9.74
CA ARG A 225 -6.52 -3.94 -8.31
C ARG A 225 -5.26 -3.07 -8.10
N PRO A 226 -5.35 -1.75 -8.26
CA PRO A 226 -4.21 -0.88 -7.98
C PRO A 226 -3.93 -0.80 -6.47
N TRP A 227 -2.66 -0.66 -6.15
CA TRP A 227 -2.15 -0.35 -4.83
C TRP A 227 -1.22 0.86 -4.86
N LEU A 228 0.05 0.75 -5.29
CA LEU A 228 1.00 1.85 -5.30
C LEU A 228 0.49 3.09 -6.04
N ALA A 229 -0.14 2.91 -7.20
CA ALA A 229 -0.65 4.01 -8.00
C ALA A 229 -1.76 4.81 -7.31
N VAL A 230 -2.51 4.20 -6.39
CA VAL A 230 -3.48 4.92 -5.54
C VAL A 230 -2.80 5.97 -4.68
N TYR A 231 -1.56 5.70 -4.27
CA TYR A 231 -0.78 6.50 -3.33
C TYR A 231 0.31 7.35 -4.00
N TRP A 232 0.32 7.44 -5.35
CA TRP A 232 1.29 8.19 -6.16
C TRP A 232 2.44 7.37 -6.72
N TYR A 233 2.85 6.26 -6.11
CA TYR A 233 4.11 5.63 -6.47
C TYR A 233 4.01 4.92 -7.80
N SER A 234 4.94 5.28 -8.72
CA SER A 234 5.04 4.60 -10.02
C SER A 234 5.38 3.13 -9.81
N PRO A 235 4.60 2.21 -10.39
CA PRO A 235 4.96 0.80 -10.43
C PRO A 235 5.91 0.47 -11.60
N LEU A 236 6.28 1.46 -12.41
CA LEU A 236 7.07 1.32 -13.63
C LEU A 236 8.45 1.96 -13.44
N SER A 237 9.47 1.42 -14.11
CA SER A 237 10.78 2.04 -14.21
C SER A 237 10.76 3.26 -15.13
N GLU A 238 11.71 4.18 -14.96
CA GLU A 238 11.83 5.37 -15.83
C GLU A 238 12.10 5.02 -17.30
N SER A 239 12.66 3.84 -17.56
CA SER A 239 12.89 3.30 -18.91
C SER A 239 11.65 2.70 -19.57
N ASP A 240 10.54 2.56 -18.83
CA ASP A 240 9.30 1.99 -19.35
C ASP A 240 8.59 3.01 -20.26
N PRO A 241 8.17 2.62 -21.50
CA PRO A 241 7.47 3.52 -22.42
C PRO A 241 6.23 4.20 -21.83
N TYR A 242 5.58 3.56 -20.86
CA TYR A 242 4.38 4.07 -20.19
C TYR A 242 4.69 4.88 -18.92
N TYR A 243 5.95 5.06 -18.56
CA TYR A 243 6.34 5.77 -17.33
C TYR A 243 5.73 7.17 -17.24
N LYS A 244 5.72 7.92 -18.34
CA LYS A 244 5.15 9.28 -18.42
C LYS A 244 3.69 9.36 -17.96
N LEU A 245 2.92 8.30 -18.09
CA LEU A 245 1.55 8.27 -17.57
C LEU A 245 1.51 8.30 -16.05
N THR A 246 2.55 7.79 -15.39
CA THR A 246 2.61 7.78 -13.91
C THR A 246 2.95 9.14 -13.31
N GLU A 247 3.51 10.07 -14.08
CA GLU A 247 3.84 11.44 -13.64
C GLU A 247 2.60 12.28 -13.31
N LYS A 248 1.43 11.91 -13.81
CA LYS A 248 0.15 12.56 -13.47
C LYS A 248 -0.37 12.18 -12.09
N LEU A 249 0.15 11.14 -11.48
CA LEU A 249 -0.21 10.77 -10.11
C LEU A 249 0.26 11.85 -9.13
N LYS A 250 -0.49 12.03 -8.05
CA LYS A 250 -0.20 13.02 -7.01
C LYS A 250 0.17 12.34 -5.69
N PRO A 251 1.23 12.81 -5.04
CA PRO A 251 1.70 12.22 -3.79
C PRO A 251 0.67 12.31 -2.67
N ALA A 252 0.47 11.18 -2.01
CA ALA A 252 -0.56 11.04 -1.01
C ALA A 252 -0.06 11.12 0.43
N LEU A 253 1.27 11.11 0.66
CA LEU A 253 1.82 11.05 2.01
C LEU A 253 3.06 11.94 2.15
N GLN A 254 3.17 12.58 3.32
CA GLN A 254 4.36 13.33 3.77
C GLN A 254 4.65 13.02 5.22
N VAL A 255 5.92 13.04 5.60
CA VAL A 255 6.37 12.77 6.97
C VAL A 255 7.15 13.94 7.49
N TYR A 256 6.76 14.41 8.67
CA TYR A 256 7.36 15.55 9.37
C TYR A 256 7.80 15.17 10.77
N SER A 257 8.83 15.86 11.21
CA SER A 257 9.28 15.90 12.59
C SER A 257 9.63 17.34 12.99
N LYS A 258 10.20 17.53 14.17
CA LYS A 258 10.67 18.83 14.67
C LYS A 258 12.08 18.72 15.19
N ILE A 259 12.82 19.84 15.16
CA ILE A 259 14.12 19.96 15.82
C ILE A 259 13.92 19.94 17.35
N THR A 260 14.64 19.06 18.04
CA THR A 260 14.54 18.94 19.50
C THR A 260 15.81 19.32 20.24
N ALA A 261 16.94 19.42 19.55
CA ALA A 261 18.19 19.98 20.07
C ALA A 261 18.99 20.62 18.95
N LEU A 262 19.77 21.63 19.30
CA LEU A 262 20.69 22.33 18.40
C LEU A 262 22.05 22.37 19.06
N HIS A 263 23.10 22.08 18.29
CA HIS A 263 24.48 22.13 18.71
C HIS A 263 25.30 22.88 17.68
N GLN A 264 26.21 23.68 18.16
CA GLN A 264 27.33 24.22 17.36
C GLN A 264 28.54 23.31 17.64
N LEU A 265 29.07 22.71 16.60
CA LEU A 265 30.25 21.87 16.64
C LEU A 265 31.47 22.69 16.19
N SER A 266 32.59 22.42 16.82
CA SER A 266 33.92 22.87 16.37
C SER A 266 34.52 21.82 15.42
N GLU A 267 35.55 22.23 14.65
CA GLU A 267 36.38 21.29 13.90
C GLU A 267 36.86 20.16 14.82
N TRP A 268 36.81 18.92 14.35
CA TRP A 268 37.14 17.66 15.06
C TRP A 268 36.09 17.16 16.06
N ASP A 269 35.02 17.88 16.33
CA ASP A 269 33.88 17.35 17.12
C ASP A 269 33.13 16.28 16.34
N TRP A 270 32.41 15.45 17.08
CA TRP A 270 31.51 14.42 16.50
C TRP A 270 30.18 14.34 17.24
N VAL A 271 29.19 13.70 16.60
CA VAL A 271 27.87 13.44 17.19
C VAL A 271 27.54 11.96 17.03
N SER A 272 26.83 11.39 18.05
CA SER A 272 26.34 10.03 18.01
C SER A 272 27.43 8.95 18.10
N TYR A 273 27.08 7.71 17.77
CA TYR A 273 27.92 6.52 17.94
C TYR A 273 28.92 6.34 16.79
N ASP A 274 29.99 5.62 17.08
CA ASP A 274 30.96 5.06 16.13
C ASP A 274 31.77 6.10 15.33
N HIS A 275 31.70 7.38 15.67
CA HIS A 275 32.45 8.47 15.00
C HIS A 275 32.40 8.37 13.46
N THR A 276 31.23 7.99 12.90
CA THR A 276 31.07 7.74 11.47
C THR A 276 31.29 8.97 10.59
N ARG A 277 31.36 10.16 11.21
CA ARG A 277 31.76 11.42 10.62
C ARG A 277 32.40 12.28 11.71
N ILE A 278 33.43 13.01 11.38
CA ILE A 278 34.06 14.05 12.19
C ILE A 278 33.78 15.36 11.49
N ALA A 279 33.48 16.42 12.26
CA ALA A 279 33.29 17.75 11.72
C ALA A 279 34.62 18.29 11.16
N ASP A 280 34.63 18.73 9.92
CA ASP A 280 35.80 19.29 9.21
C ASP A 280 35.90 20.82 9.33
N LYS A 281 34.91 21.45 9.94
CA LYS A 281 34.76 22.87 10.19
C LYS A 281 33.74 23.14 11.26
N ASN A 282 33.59 24.38 11.71
CA ASN A 282 32.47 24.76 12.57
C ASN A 282 31.14 24.59 11.82
N GLU A 283 30.22 23.79 12.38
CA GLU A 283 28.95 23.52 11.77
C GLU A 283 27.79 23.50 12.81
N PHE A 284 26.57 23.73 12.35
CA PHE A 284 25.36 23.64 13.19
C PHE A 284 24.63 22.34 12.91
N VAL A 285 24.28 21.66 13.96
CA VAL A 285 23.64 20.34 13.92
C VAL A 285 22.36 20.34 14.71
N ALA A 286 21.32 19.75 14.15
CA ALA A 286 20.04 19.53 14.81
C ALA A 286 19.83 18.05 15.10
N SER A 287 19.25 17.77 16.25
CA SER A 287 18.67 16.45 16.58
C SER A 287 17.19 16.43 16.21
N VAL A 288 16.79 15.36 15.52
CA VAL A 288 15.43 15.11 15.09
C VAL A 288 14.97 13.79 15.68
N PRO A 289 13.87 13.74 16.49
CA PRO A 289 13.43 12.54 17.17
C PRO A 289 12.70 11.58 16.21
N PHE A 290 13.45 11.06 15.25
CA PHE A 290 13.01 10.13 14.24
C PHE A 290 14.15 9.15 13.92
N GLY A 291 13.99 7.91 14.24
CA GLY A 291 15.00 6.87 14.07
C GLY A 291 14.43 5.61 13.44
N TYR A 292 15.11 4.47 13.66
CA TYR A 292 14.67 3.22 13.03
C TYR A 292 13.42 2.61 13.71
N THR A 293 13.03 3.04 14.89
CA THR A 293 11.75 2.67 15.52
C THR A 293 10.58 3.36 14.82
N GLU A 294 10.76 4.61 14.43
CA GLU A 294 9.81 5.36 13.62
C GLU A 294 9.87 4.95 12.14
N TRP A 295 10.88 4.11 11.81
CA TRP A 295 11.05 3.50 10.52
C TRP A 295 12.18 4.11 9.63
N LEU A 296 12.97 5.02 10.05
CA LEU A 296 14.10 5.52 9.24
C LEU A 296 15.24 4.47 9.21
N PRO A 297 15.50 3.77 8.10
CA PRO A 297 16.47 2.68 8.08
C PRO A 297 17.89 3.13 8.47
N ARG A 298 18.54 2.40 9.37
CA ARG A 298 19.92 2.70 9.76
C ARG A 298 20.90 2.66 8.57
N THR A 299 20.63 1.83 7.56
CA THR A 299 21.42 1.73 6.33
C THR A 299 21.40 3.01 5.47
N ALA A 300 20.44 3.92 5.73
CA ALA A 300 20.34 5.22 5.09
C ALA A 300 21.23 6.29 5.73
N SER A 301 21.96 5.98 6.82
CA SER A 301 22.87 6.91 7.51
C SER A 301 23.85 7.56 6.56
N ASN A 302 24.00 8.87 6.64
CA ASN A 302 24.87 9.71 5.80
C ASN A 302 24.55 9.71 4.28
N LYS A 303 23.34 9.23 3.88
CA LYS A 303 23.00 9.08 2.45
C LYS A 303 21.74 9.82 2.03
N ILE A 304 21.03 10.44 2.97
CA ILE A 304 19.73 11.07 2.74
C ILE A 304 19.74 12.52 3.14
N TYR A 305 18.72 13.23 2.66
CA TYR A 305 18.52 14.65 2.95
C TYR A 305 17.14 14.83 3.58
N PHE A 306 17.07 15.80 4.49
CA PHE A 306 15.82 16.35 5.00
C PHE A 306 15.64 17.77 4.48
N ARG A 307 14.41 18.23 4.46
CA ARG A 307 14.09 19.59 4.04
C ARG A 307 13.67 20.42 5.25
N HIS A 308 14.32 21.57 5.42
CA HIS A 308 14.03 22.53 6.47
C HIS A 308 14.10 23.94 5.90
N ASN A 309 13.08 24.78 6.18
CA ASN A 309 13.00 26.15 5.65
C ASN A 309 13.26 26.23 4.13
N LYS A 310 12.66 25.30 3.36
CA LYS A 310 12.78 25.15 1.90
C LYS A 310 14.18 24.74 1.38
N ASN A 311 15.15 24.54 2.26
CA ASN A 311 16.49 24.07 1.91
C ASN A 311 16.67 22.60 2.26
N TYR A 312 17.60 21.94 1.56
CA TYR A 312 17.96 20.56 1.82
C TYR A 312 19.24 20.48 2.64
N TYR A 313 19.17 19.72 3.74
CA TYR A 313 20.27 19.48 4.64
C TYR A 313 20.55 17.99 4.73
N PRO A 314 21.80 17.54 4.70
CA PRO A 314 22.14 16.14 4.83
C PRO A 314 21.78 15.62 6.23
N GLN A 315 21.26 14.42 6.27
CA GLN A 315 21.27 13.61 7.49
C GLN A 315 22.72 13.16 7.71
N ILE A 316 23.23 13.37 8.88
CA ILE A 316 24.62 13.14 9.25
C ILE A 316 24.72 12.20 10.44
N TRP A 317 25.82 11.44 10.48
CA TRP A 317 26.10 10.38 11.46
C TRP A 317 25.08 9.21 11.43
N THR A 318 25.29 8.30 12.34
CA THR A 318 24.47 7.06 12.44
C THR A 318 23.05 7.37 12.90
N ILE A 319 22.07 6.87 12.16
CA ILE A 319 20.66 6.88 12.58
C ILE A 319 20.49 5.94 13.79
N CYS A 320 20.00 6.48 14.88
CA CYS A 320 19.78 5.75 16.14
C CYS A 320 18.35 5.22 16.25
N MET A 321 18.02 4.61 17.41
CA MET A 321 16.71 4.01 17.63
C MET A 321 15.56 4.99 17.42
N ASN A 322 15.58 6.14 18.10
CA ASN A 322 14.49 7.13 18.08
C ASN A 322 14.95 8.53 17.68
N ILE A 323 16.17 8.68 17.18
CA ILE A 323 16.75 9.98 16.88
C ILE A 323 17.74 9.86 15.74
N CYS A 324 17.83 10.90 14.93
CA CYS A 324 18.90 11.12 13.99
C CYS A 324 19.37 12.59 14.03
N SER A 325 20.49 12.85 13.42
CA SER A 325 21.07 14.20 13.34
C SER A 325 21.08 14.69 11.90
N MET A 326 20.97 15.99 11.71
CA MET A 326 21.09 16.63 10.41
C MET A 326 21.90 17.94 10.53
N GLU A 327 22.61 18.29 9.50
CA GLU A 327 23.18 19.63 9.36
C GLU A 327 22.05 20.66 9.28
N VAL A 328 22.25 21.85 9.81
CA VAL A 328 21.27 22.94 9.75
C VAL A 328 21.96 24.29 9.62
N SER A 329 21.19 25.31 9.31
CA SER A 329 21.64 26.72 9.33
C SER A 329 21.77 27.24 10.75
N SER A 330 22.63 28.21 10.99
CA SER A 330 22.72 29.00 12.23
C SER A 330 21.42 29.74 12.58
N LYS A 331 20.49 29.85 11.65
CA LYS A 331 19.17 30.48 11.84
C LYS A 331 18.07 29.50 12.25
N SER A 332 18.40 28.24 12.38
CA SER A 332 17.43 27.22 12.79
C SER A 332 17.12 27.32 14.29
N SER A 333 15.89 26.98 14.67
CA SER A 333 15.39 27.11 16.04
C SER A 333 14.81 25.79 16.56
N LEU A 334 14.72 25.66 17.88
CA LEU A 334 14.02 24.52 18.50
C LEU A 334 12.56 24.51 18.06
N PHE A 335 12.05 23.30 17.80
CA PHE A 335 10.70 23.03 17.33
C PHE A 335 10.39 23.49 15.90
N ASP A 336 11.38 23.98 15.17
CA ASP A 336 11.23 24.17 13.73
C ASP A 336 10.87 22.84 13.07
N GLU A 337 10.01 22.90 12.04
CA GLU A 337 9.54 21.74 11.30
C GLU A 337 10.60 21.23 10.32
N VAL A 338 10.75 19.91 10.27
CA VAL A 338 11.64 19.19 9.37
C VAL A 338 10.80 18.22 8.53
N GLU A 339 10.90 18.35 7.23
CA GLU A 339 10.26 17.44 6.26
C GLU A 339 11.18 16.27 5.98
N LEU A 340 10.81 15.07 6.48
CA LEU A 340 11.63 13.86 6.36
C LEU A 340 11.37 13.13 5.04
N ILE A 341 10.10 13.05 4.63
CA ILE A 341 9.70 12.51 3.34
C ILE A 341 8.80 13.54 2.66
N TRP A 342 9.22 13.95 1.48
CA TRP A 342 8.52 14.91 0.66
C TRP A 342 8.37 14.45 -0.78
N LEU A 343 7.86 15.34 -1.62
CA LEU A 343 7.56 15.14 -3.03
C LEU A 343 8.76 15.32 -3.94
N ASP A 344 9.81 15.94 -3.40
CA ASP A 344 10.97 16.30 -4.17
C ASP A 344 11.99 15.15 -4.22
N TRP A 345 12.73 15.03 -5.30
CA TRP A 345 13.63 13.93 -5.55
C TRP A 345 14.69 13.70 -4.46
N LYS A 346 15.14 14.76 -3.76
CA LYS A 346 16.21 14.67 -2.72
C LYS A 346 15.75 13.95 -1.45
N ASN A 347 14.52 14.20 -0.99
CA ASN A 347 13.96 13.55 0.20
C ASN A 347 12.68 12.74 -0.11
N SER A 348 12.58 12.26 -1.33
CA SER A 348 11.48 11.37 -1.73
C SER A 348 11.63 9.97 -1.15
N ILE A 349 10.53 9.22 -1.17
CA ILE A 349 10.54 7.78 -0.86
C ILE A 349 11.49 7.00 -1.78
N TYR A 350 11.66 7.45 -3.03
CA TYR A 350 12.58 6.84 -4.00
C TYR A 350 14.04 7.02 -3.59
N SER A 351 14.43 8.25 -3.18
CA SER A 351 15.78 8.53 -2.67
C SER A 351 16.09 7.67 -1.44
N LEU A 352 15.10 7.55 -0.53
CA LEU A 352 15.24 6.76 0.68
C LEU A 352 15.31 5.26 0.36
N SER A 353 14.52 4.77 -0.58
CA SER A 353 14.57 3.40 -1.11
C SER A 353 15.98 3.07 -1.63
N LYS A 354 16.52 3.93 -2.49
CA LYS A 354 17.88 3.79 -3.03
C LYS A 354 18.96 3.83 -1.95
N ALA A 355 18.86 4.79 -1.02
CA ALA A 355 19.84 4.97 0.06
C ALA A 355 19.88 3.83 1.06
N SER A 356 18.72 3.18 1.29
CA SER A 356 18.57 2.12 2.30
C SER A 356 18.64 0.70 1.73
N ASP A 357 18.71 0.55 0.41
CA ASP A 357 18.60 -0.74 -0.29
C ASP A 357 17.30 -1.48 0.09
N LYS A 358 16.20 -0.73 0.13
CA LYS A 358 14.86 -1.23 0.45
C LYS A 358 13.89 -0.87 -0.65
N ILE A 359 12.95 -1.76 -0.95
CA ILE A 359 11.87 -1.43 -1.88
C ILE A 359 10.88 -0.45 -1.24
N ILE A 360 10.25 0.38 -2.05
CA ILE A 360 9.27 1.39 -1.59
C ILE A 360 8.18 0.77 -0.70
N TYR A 361 7.77 -0.47 -0.98
CA TYR A 361 6.77 -1.18 -0.18
C TYR A 361 7.20 -1.38 1.26
N GLU A 362 8.44 -1.85 1.50
CA GLU A 362 8.96 -2.04 2.85
C GLU A 362 8.94 -0.73 3.62
N ILE A 363 9.40 0.32 2.96
CA ILE A 363 9.43 1.66 3.50
C ILE A 363 8.05 2.11 3.99
N LEU A 364 7.05 2.01 3.13
CA LEU A 364 5.70 2.47 3.42
C LEU A 364 5.03 1.66 4.54
N VAL A 365 5.13 0.33 4.48
CA VAL A 365 4.43 -0.54 5.44
C VAL A 365 5.07 -0.52 6.83
N TRP A 366 6.33 -0.11 6.94
CA TRP A 366 7.05 -0.02 8.21
C TRP A 366 6.88 1.32 8.92
N LEU A 367 6.35 2.35 8.26
CA LEU A 367 6.01 3.60 8.94
C LEU A 367 5.23 3.31 10.23
N ASP A 368 5.80 3.67 11.38
CA ASP A 368 5.23 3.33 12.67
C ASP A 368 3.76 3.72 12.75
N LYS A 369 2.93 2.74 13.07
CA LYS A 369 1.47 2.91 13.19
C LYS A 369 1.07 3.88 14.30
N ASN A 370 1.95 4.12 15.27
CA ASN A 370 1.70 5.03 16.38
C ASN A 370 1.95 6.50 16.01
N ILE A 371 2.69 6.80 14.94
CA ILE A 371 2.81 8.18 14.45
C ILE A 371 1.43 8.65 14.00
N ARG A 372 1.02 9.81 14.50
CA ARG A 372 -0.28 10.39 14.18
C ARG A 372 -0.38 10.71 12.68
N ARG A 373 -1.48 10.24 12.06
CA ARG A 373 -1.85 10.60 10.67
C ARG A 373 -2.95 11.67 10.72
N GLU A 374 -2.74 12.70 9.87
CA GLU A 374 -3.65 13.85 9.76
C GLU A 374 -4.25 13.97 8.34
#